data_ef053f999572682877070f8db9aadb99
#
_entry.id   ef053f999572682877070f8db9aadb99
#
_cell.length_a   1.000
_cell.length_b   1.000
_cell.length_c   1.000
_cell.angle_alpha   90.00
_cell.angle_beta   90.00
_cell.angle_gamma   90.00
#
_symmetry.space_group_name_H-M   'P 1'
#
loop_
_entity.id
_entity.type
_entity.pdbx_description
1 polymer ?
#
loop_
_entity_poly.entity_id
_entity_poly.type
_entity_poly.pdbx_seq_one_letter_code
_entity_poly.pdbx_strand_id
1 'polypeptide(L)'
;NKKIKPGTKASKVFKSYSDKILEIGLTPNRSDAISHFGVARDLRAALCYRNDKKFELISPSISNFNNTIISPNFNIEILNPKDCSRFCGLIIDNIKVKDSPEFIKNRLKAIGLNPINNIVDITNYVMHEIGQPLHAYDRAKIKSNTIRIKKINTKNKFTILDGKEIDLNEDDLMICDEDSPMCLAGVYGGLNYSVTSETKTIFLESASFNPISIRKSSKTHSLNTDSSYRFERGVDIENTXX
;
A
#
# COMPACT_ATOMS: atom_id res chain seq x y z
N ASN A 1 30.59 22.08 5.14
CA ASN A 1 30.59 22.34 6.58
C ASN A 1 30.62 23.82 6.84
N LYS A 2 29.43 24.46 6.95
CA LYS A 2 29.34 25.86 7.42
C LYS A 2 29.70 25.85 8.90
N LYS A 3 30.70 26.62 9.27
CA LYS A 3 31.06 26.83 10.68
C LYS A 3 29.90 27.56 11.36
N ILE A 4 29.19 26.86 12.22
CA ILE A 4 28.04 27.37 12.97
C ILE A 4 28.57 27.92 14.30
N LYS A 5 28.25 29.17 14.64
CA LYS A 5 28.67 29.75 15.90
C LYS A 5 27.96 29.04 17.07
N PRO A 6 28.71 28.71 18.15
CA PRO A 6 28.06 28.21 19.37
C PRO A 6 26.97 29.16 19.85
N GLY A 7 25.84 28.59 20.31
CA GLY A 7 24.67 29.36 20.74
C GLY A 7 23.68 29.71 19.65
N THR A 8 23.96 29.32 18.39
CA THR A 8 23.00 29.49 17.29
C THR A 8 21.80 28.55 17.52
N LYS A 9 20.58 29.10 17.48
CA LYS A 9 19.35 28.29 17.62
C LYS A 9 19.31 27.22 16.54
N ALA A 10 19.02 25.99 16.93
CA ALA A 10 18.95 24.82 16.02
C ALA A 10 17.98 25.06 14.85
N SER A 11 16.86 25.75 15.08
CA SER A 11 15.89 26.11 14.05
C SER A 11 16.43 27.02 12.93
N LYS A 12 17.54 27.74 13.19
CA LYS A 12 18.21 28.56 12.15
C LYS A 12 19.19 27.73 11.31
N VAL A 13 19.57 26.56 11.81
CA VAL A 13 20.56 25.68 11.18
C VAL A 13 19.90 24.56 10.41
N PHE A 14 18.89 23.96 11.03
CA PHE A 14 18.15 22.84 10.48
C PHE A 14 16.76 23.30 10.06
N LYS A 15 16.37 22.95 8.85
CA LYS A 15 14.97 23.14 8.42
C LYS A 15 14.09 22.25 9.29
N SER A 16 13.27 22.86 10.13
CA SER A 16 12.27 22.11 10.89
C SER A 16 10.98 22.06 10.08
N TYR A 17 10.43 20.87 9.95
CA TYR A 17 9.09 20.67 9.42
C TYR A 17 8.12 20.66 10.60
N SER A 18 7.06 21.43 10.50
CA SER A 18 6.02 21.49 11.53
C SER A 18 4.69 21.08 10.91
N ASP A 19 3.97 20.18 11.56
CA ASP A 19 2.67 19.75 11.09
C ASP A 19 1.72 19.53 12.27
N LYS A 20 0.45 19.40 11.99
CA LYS A 20 -0.57 19.04 12.98
C LYS A 20 -1.03 17.62 12.70
N ILE A 21 -0.87 16.78 13.70
CA ILE A 21 -1.26 15.37 13.62
C ILE A 21 -2.53 15.20 14.46
N LEU A 22 -3.56 14.61 13.82
CA LEU A 22 -4.81 14.29 14.49
C LEU A 22 -4.88 12.77 14.67
N GLU A 23 -4.92 12.32 15.91
CA GLU A 23 -5.15 10.93 16.22
C GLU A 23 -6.66 10.69 16.29
N ILE A 24 -7.17 9.84 15.42
CA ILE A 24 -8.61 9.62 15.26
C ILE A 24 -8.92 8.15 15.53
N GLY A 25 -9.72 7.90 16.57
CA GLY A 25 -10.24 6.56 16.87
C GLY A 25 -11.42 6.24 15.97
N LEU A 26 -11.33 5.14 15.25
CA LEU A 26 -12.40 4.67 14.35
C LEU A 26 -12.93 3.32 14.84
N THR A 27 -14.25 3.15 14.78
CA THR A 27 -14.86 1.86 15.01
C THR A 27 -14.59 0.92 13.83
N PRO A 28 -14.57 -0.41 14.04
CA PRO A 28 -14.22 -1.36 12.97
C PRO A 28 -15.12 -1.31 11.73
N ASN A 29 -16.34 -0.81 11.86
CA ASN A 29 -17.29 -0.69 10.74
C ASN A 29 -17.07 0.57 9.91
N ARG A 30 -16.10 1.43 10.26
CA ARG A 30 -15.80 2.66 9.53
C ARG A 30 -14.53 2.53 8.66
N SER A 31 -14.45 1.44 7.91
CA SER A 31 -13.34 1.22 6.96
C SER A 31 -13.23 2.32 5.91
N ASP A 32 -14.34 2.95 5.57
CA ASP A 32 -14.43 4.09 4.66
C ASP A 32 -13.63 5.32 5.13
N ALA A 33 -13.37 5.42 6.44
CA ALA A 33 -12.68 6.57 7.04
C ALA A 33 -11.23 6.27 7.42
N ILE A 34 -10.67 5.09 7.05
CA ILE A 34 -9.28 4.74 7.35
C ILE A 34 -8.35 5.35 6.27
N SER A 35 -8.50 6.66 6.06
CA SER A 35 -7.69 7.41 5.11
C SER A 35 -7.89 8.91 5.32
N HIS A 36 -6.95 9.68 4.81
CA HIS A 36 -7.03 11.14 4.84
C HIS A 36 -8.31 11.62 4.11
N PHE A 37 -8.56 11.05 2.93
CA PHE A 37 -9.74 11.38 2.12
C PHE A 37 -11.05 11.01 2.83
N GLY A 38 -11.08 9.83 3.48
CA GLY A 38 -12.28 9.36 4.20
C GLY A 38 -12.63 10.27 5.38
N VAL A 39 -11.61 10.69 6.16
CA VAL A 39 -11.80 11.66 7.26
C VAL A 39 -12.25 13.01 6.71
N ALA A 40 -11.65 13.46 5.61
CA ALA A 40 -12.03 14.73 4.98
C ALA A 40 -13.50 14.72 4.52
N ARG A 41 -13.97 13.58 4.00
CA ARG A 41 -15.37 13.40 3.58
C ARG A 41 -16.34 13.54 4.77
N ASP A 42 -16.02 12.91 5.90
CA ASP A 42 -16.81 13.00 7.13
C ASP A 42 -16.81 14.43 7.69
N LEU A 43 -15.63 15.04 7.73
CA LEU A 43 -15.48 16.42 8.19
C LEU A 43 -16.28 17.39 7.31
N ARG A 44 -16.22 17.21 6.00
CA ARG A 44 -17.01 18.00 5.05
C ARG A 44 -18.52 17.91 5.37
N ALA A 45 -19.01 16.69 5.58
CA ALA A 45 -20.43 16.49 5.89
C ALA A 45 -20.83 17.24 7.17
N ALA A 46 -20.02 17.14 8.22
CA ALA A 46 -20.26 17.82 9.50
C ALA A 46 -20.21 19.35 9.35
N LEU A 47 -19.24 19.87 8.61
CA LEU A 47 -19.07 21.31 8.42
C LEU A 47 -20.20 21.91 7.57
N CYS A 48 -20.63 21.21 6.51
CA CYS A 48 -21.76 21.64 5.68
C CYS A 48 -23.03 21.74 6.52
N TYR A 49 -23.29 20.71 7.34
CA TYR A 49 -24.47 20.65 8.17
C TYR A 49 -24.50 21.77 9.24
N ARG A 50 -23.35 21.98 9.93
CA ARG A 50 -23.28 22.93 11.06
C ARG A 50 -23.25 24.40 10.64
N ASN A 51 -22.71 24.69 9.47
CA ASN A 51 -22.46 26.09 9.08
C ASN A 51 -23.38 26.58 7.95
N ASP A 52 -24.26 25.72 7.45
CA ASP A 52 -25.11 26.02 6.28
C ASP A 52 -24.29 26.57 5.10
N LYS A 53 -23.10 26.01 4.92
CA LYS A 53 -22.16 26.39 3.86
C LYS A 53 -21.74 25.17 3.08
N LYS A 54 -21.44 25.37 1.81
CA LYS A 54 -20.89 24.31 0.96
C LYS A 54 -19.36 24.30 1.08
N PHE A 55 -18.81 23.15 1.45
CA PHE A 55 -17.38 22.88 1.44
C PHE A 55 -17.10 21.87 0.35
N GLU A 56 -16.09 22.10 -0.45
CA GLU A 56 -15.70 21.18 -1.51
C GLU A 56 -14.78 20.10 -0.96
N LEU A 57 -14.96 18.87 -1.45
CA LEU A 57 -14.02 17.77 -1.24
C LEU A 57 -13.20 17.64 -2.50
N ILE A 58 -11.89 17.87 -2.38
CA ILE A 58 -10.99 17.85 -3.52
C ILE A 58 -10.38 16.44 -3.62
N SER A 59 -10.68 15.74 -4.70
CA SER A 59 -10.09 14.45 -5.00
C SER A 59 -8.76 14.62 -5.73
N PRO A 60 -7.80 13.73 -5.51
CA PRO A 60 -6.59 13.73 -6.35
C PRO A 60 -6.96 13.59 -7.83
N SER A 61 -6.34 14.41 -8.67
CA SER A 61 -6.61 14.38 -10.11
C SER A 61 -5.91 13.19 -10.78
N ILE A 62 -6.64 12.47 -11.61
CA ILE A 62 -6.11 11.40 -12.45
C ILE A 62 -6.17 11.76 -13.94
N SER A 63 -6.42 13.02 -14.27
CA SER A 63 -6.62 13.47 -15.65
C SER A 63 -5.40 13.22 -16.56
N ASN A 64 -4.21 13.16 -16.00
CA ASN A 64 -2.99 12.90 -16.75
C ASN A 64 -2.64 11.42 -16.90
N PHE A 65 -3.45 10.54 -16.31
CA PHE A 65 -3.20 9.10 -16.40
C PHE A 65 -3.84 8.55 -17.69
N ASN A 66 -3.01 8.00 -18.54
CA ASN A 66 -3.45 7.34 -19.77
C ASN A 66 -2.86 5.93 -19.81
N ASN A 67 -3.67 4.94 -19.54
CA ASN A 67 -3.29 3.53 -19.69
C ASN A 67 -3.70 3.05 -21.09
N THR A 68 -2.87 3.32 -22.05
CA THR A 68 -3.22 3.04 -23.44
C THR A 68 -2.76 1.67 -23.94
N ILE A 69 -1.97 0.96 -23.14
CA ILE A 69 -1.38 -0.31 -23.57
C ILE A 69 -1.86 -1.43 -22.65
N ILE A 70 -2.68 -2.31 -23.18
CA ILE A 70 -2.99 -3.58 -22.51
C ILE A 70 -1.86 -4.54 -22.88
N SER A 71 -1.19 -5.10 -21.87
CA SER A 71 -0.15 -6.11 -22.09
C SER A 71 -0.81 -7.45 -22.48
N PRO A 72 -0.81 -7.83 -23.75
CA PRO A 72 -1.55 -9.04 -24.17
C PRO A 72 -0.91 -10.33 -23.68
N ASN A 73 0.32 -10.27 -23.21
CA ASN A 73 1.10 -11.44 -22.79
C ASN A 73 1.28 -11.52 -21.27
N PHE A 74 0.48 -10.78 -20.49
CA PHE A 74 0.56 -10.81 -19.02
C PHE A 74 -0.83 -11.10 -18.46
N ASN A 75 -0.95 -12.23 -17.75
CA ASN A 75 -2.22 -12.73 -17.27
C ASN A 75 -2.34 -12.64 -15.74
N ILE A 76 -3.55 -12.46 -15.26
CA ILE A 76 -3.89 -12.52 -13.85
C ILE A 76 -5.01 -13.57 -13.70
N GLU A 77 -4.76 -14.58 -12.87
CA GLU A 77 -5.69 -15.70 -12.64
C GLU A 77 -6.08 -15.71 -11.16
N ILE A 78 -7.35 -15.44 -10.88
CA ILE A 78 -7.90 -15.55 -9.53
C ILE A 78 -8.49 -16.95 -9.37
N LEU A 79 -7.75 -17.84 -8.68
CA LEU A 79 -8.17 -19.22 -8.49
C LEU A 79 -9.06 -19.39 -7.25
N ASN A 80 -9.04 -18.40 -6.35
CA ASN A 80 -9.89 -18.39 -5.16
C ASN A 80 -10.76 -17.12 -5.13
N PRO A 81 -11.82 -17.04 -5.96
CA PRO A 81 -12.60 -15.79 -6.07
C PRO A 81 -13.39 -15.44 -4.81
N LYS A 82 -13.61 -16.39 -3.90
CA LYS A 82 -14.21 -16.08 -2.59
C LYS A 82 -13.25 -15.30 -1.67
N ASP A 83 -11.95 -15.45 -1.89
CA ASP A 83 -10.91 -14.80 -1.07
C ASP A 83 -10.35 -13.55 -1.72
N CYS A 84 -10.47 -13.42 -3.05
CA CYS A 84 -10.05 -12.24 -3.80
C CYS A 84 -11.15 -11.86 -4.79
N SER A 85 -11.86 -10.78 -4.49
CA SER A 85 -13.00 -10.32 -5.31
C SER A 85 -12.56 -9.50 -6.53
N ARG A 86 -11.39 -8.85 -6.45
CA ARG A 86 -10.84 -8.05 -7.54
C ARG A 86 -9.32 -7.96 -7.39
N PHE A 87 -8.62 -8.04 -8.50
CA PHE A 87 -7.17 -7.87 -8.55
C PHE A 87 -6.81 -7.08 -9.81
N CYS A 88 -6.20 -5.93 -9.61
CA CYS A 88 -5.72 -5.07 -10.69
C CYS A 88 -4.20 -5.06 -10.67
N GLY A 89 -3.59 -5.16 -11.84
CA GLY A 89 -2.15 -5.08 -12.00
C GLY A 89 -1.77 -4.04 -13.03
N LEU A 90 -0.73 -3.26 -12.76
CA LEU A 90 -0.21 -2.26 -13.67
C LEU A 90 1.31 -2.42 -13.77
N ILE A 91 1.82 -2.53 -14.99
CA ILE A 91 3.26 -2.54 -15.24
C ILE A 91 3.70 -1.11 -15.52
N ILE A 92 4.70 -0.64 -14.79
CA ILE A 92 5.26 0.71 -14.96
C ILE A 92 6.74 0.57 -15.29
N ASP A 93 7.10 0.99 -16.49
CA ASP A 93 8.46 0.91 -17.02
C ASP A 93 9.25 2.19 -16.78
N ASN A 94 10.56 2.08 -16.97
CA ASN A 94 11.50 3.21 -16.96
C ASN A 94 11.49 3.98 -15.63
N ILE A 95 11.23 3.28 -14.53
CA ILE A 95 11.30 3.91 -13.21
C ILE A 95 12.76 4.06 -12.76
N LYS A 96 12.97 4.98 -11.84
CA LYS A 96 14.24 5.14 -11.14
C LYS A 96 13.97 5.16 -9.64
N VAL A 97 14.44 4.11 -8.96
CA VAL A 97 14.31 4.04 -7.50
C VAL A 97 15.31 5.01 -6.88
N LYS A 98 14.82 5.88 -6.02
CA LYS A 98 15.60 6.95 -5.36
C LYS A 98 14.88 7.41 -4.10
N ASP A 99 15.49 8.32 -3.37
CA ASP A 99 14.86 8.98 -2.24
C ASP A 99 13.56 9.68 -2.67
N SER A 100 12.56 9.59 -1.82
CA SER A 100 11.29 10.28 -2.02
C SER A 100 11.44 11.80 -1.94
N PRO A 101 10.56 12.56 -2.63
CA PRO A 101 10.48 14.00 -2.43
C PRO A 101 10.20 14.36 -0.97
N GLU A 102 10.70 15.50 -0.53
CA GLU A 102 10.60 15.93 0.87
C GLU A 102 9.16 15.97 1.38
N PHE A 103 8.19 16.36 0.54
CA PHE A 103 6.81 16.44 0.98
C PHE A 103 6.24 15.05 1.34
N ILE A 104 6.58 14.00 0.57
CA ILE A 104 6.17 12.63 0.87
C ILE A 104 6.85 12.16 2.16
N LYS A 105 8.18 12.35 2.26
CA LYS A 105 8.93 11.95 3.46
C LYS A 105 8.37 12.60 4.73
N ASN A 106 8.08 13.89 4.65
CA ASN A 106 7.58 14.63 5.81
C ASN A 106 6.19 14.15 6.24
N ARG A 107 5.31 13.88 5.28
CA ARG A 107 3.95 13.39 5.58
C ARG A 107 3.99 11.98 6.18
N LEU A 108 4.82 11.09 5.63
CA LEU A 108 4.97 9.73 6.18
C LEU A 108 5.57 9.78 7.60
N LYS A 109 6.61 10.57 7.81
CA LYS A 109 7.21 10.75 9.14
C LYS A 109 6.20 11.30 10.16
N ALA A 110 5.33 12.22 9.72
CA ALA A 110 4.31 12.79 10.60
C ALA A 110 3.35 11.74 11.15
N ILE A 111 3.09 10.66 10.42
CA ILE A 111 2.25 9.55 10.87
C ILE A 111 3.05 8.35 11.40
N GLY A 112 4.35 8.56 11.66
CA GLY A 112 5.21 7.54 12.28
C GLY A 112 5.85 6.54 11.33
N LEU A 113 5.73 6.71 10.02
CA LEU A 113 6.34 5.81 9.03
C LEU A 113 7.73 6.31 8.64
N ASN A 114 8.67 5.39 8.52
CA ASN A 114 10.03 5.69 8.06
C ASN A 114 10.10 5.58 6.53
N PRO A 115 10.44 6.66 5.83
CA PRO A 115 10.62 6.58 4.38
C PRO A 115 11.72 5.60 3.98
N ILE A 116 11.51 4.88 2.89
CA ILE A 116 12.43 3.86 2.38
C ILE A 116 12.97 4.27 1.01
N ASN A 117 12.08 4.38 0.02
CA ASN A 117 12.39 4.84 -1.33
C ASN A 117 11.10 5.33 -1.98
N ASN A 118 11.23 6.04 -3.08
CA ASN A 118 10.07 6.66 -3.75
C ASN A 118 8.95 5.66 -4.11
N ILE A 119 9.27 4.43 -4.47
CA ILE A 119 8.26 3.44 -4.87
C ILE A 119 7.45 3.00 -3.64
N VAL A 120 8.13 2.52 -2.60
CA VAL A 120 7.48 2.06 -1.36
C VAL A 120 6.74 3.22 -0.67
N ASP A 121 7.36 4.38 -0.65
CA ASP A 121 6.77 5.56 0.00
C ASP A 121 5.51 6.04 -0.73
N ILE A 122 5.48 5.96 -2.07
CA ILE A 122 4.28 6.31 -2.84
C ILE A 122 3.15 5.31 -2.53
N THR A 123 3.43 4.00 -2.47
CA THR A 123 2.39 3.02 -2.12
C THR A 123 1.82 3.28 -0.72
N ASN A 124 2.68 3.58 0.25
CA ASN A 124 2.25 3.95 1.60
C ASN A 124 1.47 5.28 1.60
N TYR A 125 1.96 6.27 0.87
CA TYR A 125 1.30 7.58 0.77
C TYR A 125 -0.13 7.42 0.23
N VAL A 126 -0.30 6.70 -0.88
CA VAL A 126 -1.61 6.48 -1.51
C VAL A 126 -2.53 5.71 -0.56
N MET A 127 -2.02 4.67 0.10
CA MET A 127 -2.80 3.90 1.08
C MET A 127 -3.36 4.81 2.18
N HIS A 128 -2.54 5.70 2.73
CA HIS A 128 -2.99 6.64 3.78
C HIS A 128 -3.84 7.78 3.22
N GLU A 129 -3.64 8.16 1.95
CA GLU A 129 -4.41 9.22 1.32
C GLU A 129 -5.85 8.78 1.01
N ILE A 130 -6.02 7.62 0.37
CA ILE A 130 -7.35 7.18 -0.14
C ILE A 130 -7.84 5.85 0.45
N GLY A 131 -7.03 5.16 1.25
CA GLY A 131 -7.46 3.95 1.95
C GLY A 131 -7.25 2.64 1.20
N GLN A 132 -6.66 2.68 0.01
CA GLN A 132 -6.43 1.49 -0.81
C GLN A 132 -4.97 1.03 -0.65
N PRO A 133 -4.72 -0.14 -0.04
CA PRO A 133 -3.36 -0.67 0.00
C PRO A 133 -2.86 -1.03 -1.40
N LEU A 134 -1.61 -0.68 -1.67
CA LEU A 134 -0.91 -1.01 -2.91
C LEU A 134 0.37 -1.78 -2.58
N HIS A 135 0.78 -2.65 -3.51
CA HIS A 135 2.08 -3.32 -3.37
C HIS A 135 2.84 -3.27 -4.70
N ALA A 136 4.14 -3.04 -4.62
CA ALA A 136 5.00 -2.97 -5.81
C ALA A 136 6.03 -4.09 -5.78
N TYR A 137 6.09 -4.84 -6.87
CA TYR A 137 7.06 -5.92 -7.10
C TYR A 137 8.08 -5.48 -8.15
N ASP A 138 9.29 -5.96 -8.04
CA ASP A 138 10.27 -5.84 -9.11
C ASP A 138 9.83 -6.76 -10.27
N ARG A 139 9.41 -6.17 -11.38
CA ARG A 139 8.88 -6.94 -12.54
C ARG A 139 9.93 -7.90 -13.11
N ALA A 140 11.21 -7.55 -13.05
CA ALA A 140 12.29 -8.41 -13.57
C ALA A 140 12.46 -9.70 -12.77
N LYS A 141 11.98 -9.73 -11.53
CA LYS A 141 12.02 -10.92 -10.68
C LYS A 141 10.83 -11.86 -10.90
N ILE A 142 9.76 -11.38 -11.53
CA ILE A 142 8.61 -12.20 -11.93
C ILE A 142 8.98 -12.89 -13.24
N LYS A 143 9.23 -14.19 -13.16
CA LYS A 143 9.76 -14.97 -14.29
C LYS A 143 8.69 -15.41 -15.27
N SER A 144 7.49 -15.66 -14.78
CA SER A 144 6.36 -16.00 -15.64
C SER A 144 5.65 -14.75 -16.13
N ASN A 145 4.71 -14.94 -17.04
CA ASN A 145 3.79 -13.87 -17.46
C ASN A 145 2.40 -14.07 -16.85
N THR A 146 2.33 -14.83 -15.75
CA THR A 146 1.05 -15.16 -15.11
C THR A 146 1.16 -14.98 -13.61
N ILE A 147 0.35 -14.08 -13.05
CA ILE A 147 0.18 -13.94 -11.61
C ILE A 147 -1.05 -14.76 -11.22
N ARG A 148 -0.89 -15.64 -10.22
CA ARG A 148 -1.99 -16.44 -9.69
C ARG A 148 -2.28 -16.07 -8.25
N ILE A 149 -3.54 -15.81 -7.96
CA ILE A 149 -4.03 -15.55 -6.61
C ILE A 149 -4.71 -16.84 -6.14
N LYS A 150 -4.05 -17.54 -5.20
CA LYS A 150 -4.49 -18.88 -4.81
C LYS A 150 -4.07 -19.26 -3.38
N LYS A 151 -4.77 -20.21 -2.81
CA LYS A 151 -4.33 -20.90 -1.59
C LYS A 151 -3.33 -22.00 -1.97
N ILE A 152 -2.34 -22.19 -1.10
CA ILE A 152 -1.28 -23.18 -1.34
C ILE A 152 -1.50 -24.37 -0.41
N ASN A 153 -1.60 -25.58 -0.98
CA ASN A 153 -1.86 -26.81 -0.22
C ASN A 153 -0.59 -27.47 0.32
N THR A 154 0.48 -26.71 0.45
CA THR A 154 1.76 -27.24 0.95
C THR A 154 2.31 -26.35 2.06
N LYS A 155 2.86 -26.99 3.08
CA LYS A 155 3.57 -26.29 4.16
C LYS A 155 4.94 -25.87 3.64
N ASN A 156 4.99 -24.67 3.09
CA ASN A 156 6.22 -24.08 2.58
C ASN A 156 6.69 -22.95 3.48
N LYS A 157 7.98 -22.81 3.61
CA LYS A 157 8.58 -21.65 4.25
C LYS A 157 8.53 -20.45 3.30
N PHE A 158 8.21 -19.31 3.85
CA PHE A 158 8.10 -18.06 3.09
C PHE A 158 8.83 -16.95 3.82
N THR A 159 9.78 -16.32 3.14
CA THR A 159 10.57 -15.22 3.70
C THR A 159 9.89 -13.89 3.38
N ILE A 160 9.42 -13.20 4.41
CA ILE A 160 8.76 -11.90 4.27
C ILE A 160 9.82 -10.77 4.18
N LEU A 161 9.38 -9.56 3.83
CA LEU A 161 10.24 -8.41 3.53
C LEU A 161 11.24 -8.05 4.63
N ASP A 162 10.93 -8.31 5.90
CA ASP A 162 11.83 -8.03 7.02
C ASP A 162 12.89 -9.14 7.23
N GLY A 163 12.88 -10.17 6.38
CA GLY A 163 13.81 -11.29 6.43
C GLY A 163 13.38 -12.46 7.33
N LYS A 164 12.24 -12.33 8.01
CA LYS A 164 11.71 -13.40 8.85
C LYS A 164 11.10 -14.51 7.99
N GLU A 165 11.29 -15.77 8.39
CA GLU A 165 10.61 -16.91 7.79
C GLU A 165 9.30 -17.22 8.52
N ILE A 166 8.26 -17.49 7.77
CA ILE A 166 6.98 -17.98 8.30
C ILE A 166 6.63 -19.31 7.63
N ASP A 167 5.90 -20.16 8.32
CA ASP A 167 5.40 -21.42 7.79
C ASP A 167 3.99 -21.21 7.24
N LEU A 168 3.84 -21.26 5.93
CA LEU A 168 2.54 -21.09 5.26
C LEU A 168 1.62 -22.29 5.56
N ASN A 169 0.33 -22.03 5.57
CA ASN A 169 -0.70 -23.06 5.77
C ASN A 169 -1.77 -22.99 4.67
N GLU A 170 -2.64 -23.97 4.67
CA GLU A 170 -3.66 -24.15 3.62
C GLU A 170 -4.71 -23.05 3.53
N ASP A 171 -4.83 -22.22 4.57
CA ASP A 171 -5.76 -21.07 4.58
C ASP A 171 -5.14 -19.79 4.01
N ASP A 172 -3.83 -19.77 3.87
CA ASP A 172 -3.12 -18.56 3.42
C ASP A 172 -3.35 -18.31 1.93
N LEU A 173 -3.93 -17.16 1.64
CA LEU A 173 -4.06 -16.70 0.27
C LEU A 173 -2.72 -16.07 -0.17
N MET A 174 -2.18 -16.59 -1.26
CA MET A 174 -0.90 -16.14 -1.79
C MET A 174 -1.07 -15.51 -3.16
N ILE A 175 -0.27 -14.49 -3.42
CA ILE A 175 -0.05 -13.97 -4.75
C ILE A 175 1.22 -14.67 -5.24
N CYS A 176 1.14 -15.33 -6.40
CA CYS A 176 2.21 -16.20 -6.91
C CYS A 176 2.64 -15.81 -8.33
N ASP A 177 3.93 -15.92 -8.60
CA ASP A 177 4.52 -16.00 -9.94
C ASP A 177 4.32 -17.44 -10.41
N GLU A 178 3.23 -17.67 -11.12
CA GLU A 178 2.65 -19.02 -11.35
C GLU A 178 2.44 -19.77 -10.04
N ASP A 179 3.42 -20.57 -9.63
CA ASP A 179 3.34 -21.40 -8.43
C ASP A 179 4.31 -20.94 -7.32
N SER A 180 5.16 -19.95 -7.62
CA SER A 180 6.15 -19.43 -6.66
C SER A 180 5.54 -18.30 -5.81
N PRO A 181 5.45 -18.45 -4.48
CA PRO A 181 4.86 -17.43 -3.63
C PRO A 181 5.63 -16.10 -3.68
N MET A 182 4.92 -15.01 -3.94
CA MET A 182 5.46 -13.65 -3.99
C MET A 182 5.05 -12.83 -2.78
N CYS A 183 3.83 -13.05 -2.28
CA CYS A 183 3.24 -12.21 -1.25
C CYS A 183 2.17 -12.98 -0.50
N LEU A 184 2.14 -12.85 0.82
CA LEU A 184 0.99 -13.24 1.64
C LEU A 184 -0.08 -12.15 1.44
N ALA A 185 -1.09 -12.47 0.65
CA ALA A 185 -2.04 -11.51 0.09
C ALA A 185 -2.63 -10.58 1.17
N GLY A 186 -2.50 -9.29 0.95
CA GLY A 186 -3.04 -8.26 1.83
C GLY A 186 -2.35 -8.12 3.19
N VAL A 187 -1.36 -8.95 3.49
CA VAL A 187 -0.67 -8.96 4.79
C VAL A 187 0.79 -8.52 4.64
N TYR A 188 1.60 -9.28 3.89
CA TYR A 188 3.04 -8.99 3.85
C TYR A 188 3.70 -9.49 2.57
N GLY A 189 4.46 -8.62 1.93
CA GLY A 189 5.23 -8.95 0.73
C GLY A 189 6.39 -9.89 1.02
N GLY A 190 6.79 -10.67 0.01
CA GLY A 190 7.94 -11.53 0.08
C GLY A 190 9.23 -10.82 -0.32
N LEU A 191 10.32 -11.21 0.33
CA LEU A 191 11.64 -10.58 0.14
C LEU A 191 12.15 -10.74 -1.30
N ASN A 192 11.94 -11.92 -1.88
CA ASN A 192 12.53 -12.27 -3.17
C ASN A 192 12.03 -11.41 -4.34
N TYR A 193 10.86 -10.82 -4.24
CA TYR A 193 10.24 -10.03 -5.31
C TYR A 193 10.25 -8.53 -5.02
N SER A 194 10.94 -8.13 -3.96
CA SER A 194 10.95 -6.73 -3.50
C SER A 194 11.71 -5.80 -4.46
N VAL A 195 11.26 -4.56 -4.47
CA VAL A 195 11.91 -3.46 -5.20
C VAL A 195 13.28 -3.16 -4.57
N THR A 196 14.29 -2.95 -5.42
CA THR A 196 15.65 -2.58 -5.03
C THR A 196 16.09 -1.32 -5.78
N SER A 197 17.27 -0.81 -5.45
CA SER A 197 17.87 0.34 -6.18
C SER A 197 18.04 0.07 -7.68
N GLU A 198 18.13 -1.20 -8.07
CA GLU A 198 18.39 -1.60 -9.47
C GLU A 198 17.11 -1.82 -10.27
N THR A 199 15.95 -1.79 -9.61
CA THR A 199 14.65 -2.02 -10.26
C THR A 199 14.37 -0.95 -11.32
N LYS A 200 14.00 -1.37 -12.53
CA LYS A 200 13.69 -0.50 -13.67
C LYS A 200 12.23 -0.56 -14.08
N THR A 201 11.55 -1.65 -13.72
CA THR A 201 10.16 -1.88 -14.05
C THR A 201 9.48 -2.48 -12.82
N ILE A 202 8.32 -1.98 -12.46
CA ILE A 202 7.53 -2.56 -11.38
C ILE A 202 6.23 -3.16 -11.92
N PHE A 203 5.75 -4.18 -11.22
CA PHE A 203 4.38 -4.63 -11.27
C PHE A 203 3.70 -4.09 -10.02
N LEU A 204 2.73 -3.20 -10.22
CA LEU A 204 1.97 -2.57 -9.13
C LEU A 204 0.65 -3.29 -8.97
N GLU A 205 0.38 -3.73 -7.74
CA GLU A 205 -0.84 -4.41 -7.33
C GLU A 205 -1.81 -3.46 -6.67
N SER A 206 -3.09 -3.56 -7.03
CA SER A 206 -4.21 -3.01 -6.28
C SER A 206 -5.30 -4.07 -6.25
N ALA A 207 -5.77 -4.44 -5.06
CA ALA A 207 -6.66 -5.60 -4.93
C ALA A 207 -7.72 -5.40 -3.84
N SER A 208 -8.74 -6.26 -3.89
CA SER A 208 -9.75 -6.38 -2.83
C SER A 208 -9.80 -7.84 -2.39
N PHE A 209 -9.41 -8.07 -1.13
CA PHE A 209 -9.38 -9.39 -0.52
C PHE A 209 -10.49 -9.54 0.52
N ASN A 210 -10.92 -10.79 0.75
CA ASN A 210 -11.93 -11.11 1.76
C ASN A 210 -11.40 -10.77 3.16
N PRO A 211 -12.10 -9.92 3.92
CA PRO A 211 -11.66 -9.51 5.26
C PRO A 211 -11.40 -10.66 6.23
N ILE A 212 -12.24 -11.70 6.19
CA ILE A 212 -12.12 -12.87 7.09
C ILE A 212 -10.84 -13.63 6.78
N SER A 213 -10.56 -13.83 5.48
CA SER A 213 -9.36 -14.54 5.01
C SER A 213 -8.09 -13.82 5.47
N ILE A 214 -8.03 -12.50 5.25
CA ILE A 214 -6.87 -11.69 5.64
C ILE A 214 -6.70 -11.68 7.16
N ARG A 215 -7.78 -11.50 7.90
CA ARG A 215 -7.73 -11.50 9.38
C ARG A 215 -7.22 -12.84 9.92
N LYS A 216 -7.62 -13.96 9.30
CA LYS A 216 -7.16 -15.29 9.70
C LYS A 216 -5.64 -15.42 9.52
N SER A 217 -5.13 -15.10 8.34
CA SER A 217 -3.68 -15.16 8.06
C SER A 217 -2.87 -14.20 8.94
N SER A 218 -3.33 -12.96 9.07
CA SER A 218 -2.70 -11.94 9.93
C SER A 218 -2.54 -12.45 11.36
N LYS A 219 -3.60 -13.02 11.93
CA LYS A 219 -3.58 -13.57 13.29
C LYS A 219 -2.70 -14.81 13.41
N THR A 220 -2.83 -15.74 12.47
CA THR A 220 -2.05 -17.00 12.47
C THR A 220 -0.55 -16.72 12.50
N HIS A 221 -0.10 -15.75 11.72
CA HIS A 221 1.32 -15.41 11.62
C HIS A 221 1.75 -14.28 12.56
N SER A 222 0.81 -13.70 13.32
CA SER A 222 1.05 -12.55 14.21
C SER A 222 1.66 -11.36 13.43
N LEU A 223 1.14 -11.12 12.22
CA LEU A 223 1.60 -10.06 11.32
C LEU A 223 0.51 -8.99 11.20
N ASN A 224 0.72 -7.86 11.85
CA ASN A 224 -0.19 -6.72 11.78
C ASN A 224 0.47 -5.59 10.99
N THR A 225 -0.13 -5.23 9.87
CA THR A 225 0.37 -4.17 8.99
C THR A 225 -0.73 -3.15 8.71
N ASP A 226 -0.35 -1.98 8.23
CA ASP A 226 -1.33 -0.96 7.77
C ASP A 226 -2.21 -1.50 6.64
N SER A 227 -1.67 -2.38 5.81
CA SER A 227 -2.39 -3.06 4.73
C SER A 227 -3.42 -4.04 5.32
N SER A 228 -2.99 -4.99 6.18
CA SER A 228 -3.89 -5.97 6.78
C SER A 228 -4.98 -5.30 7.62
N TYR A 229 -4.65 -4.22 8.32
CA TYR A 229 -5.61 -3.43 9.11
C TYR A 229 -6.78 -2.96 8.25
N ARG A 230 -6.49 -2.52 7.00
CA ARG A 230 -7.52 -2.06 6.07
C ARG A 230 -8.30 -3.21 5.45
N PHE A 231 -7.61 -4.23 4.96
CA PHE A 231 -8.26 -5.39 4.34
C PHE A 231 -9.15 -6.15 5.34
N GLU A 232 -8.72 -6.30 6.59
CA GLU A 232 -9.50 -6.98 7.64
C GLU A 232 -10.84 -6.29 7.92
N ARG A 233 -10.95 -5.00 7.60
CA ARG A 233 -12.16 -4.20 7.78
C ARG A 233 -12.95 -4.02 6.49
N GLY A 234 -12.33 -4.38 5.38
CA GLY A 234 -12.91 -4.29 4.04
C GLY A 234 -12.49 -3.01 3.31
N VAL A 235 -11.98 -3.18 2.10
CA VAL A 235 -11.69 -2.07 1.19
C VAL A 235 -12.80 -2.00 0.13
N ASP A 236 -12.98 -0.83 -0.45
CA ASP A 236 -13.97 -0.62 -1.52
C ASP A 236 -13.47 -1.29 -2.81
N ILE A 237 -14.25 -2.23 -3.33
CA ILE A 237 -13.93 -2.97 -4.56
C ILE A 237 -13.78 -2.00 -5.75
N GLU A 238 -14.61 -0.98 -5.82
CA GLU A 238 -14.57 -0.02 -6.93
C GLU A 238 -13.33 0.88 -6.86
N ASN A 239 -12.88 1.21 -5.68
CA ASN A 239 -11.66 1.99 -5.48
C ASN A 239 -10.40 1.27 -5.97
N THR A 240 -10.46 -0.02 -6.08
CA THR A 240 -9.35 -0.87 -6.60
C THR A 240 -8.96 -0.48 -8.03
N UNK A 241 -9.88 -0.20 -8.75
CA UNK A 241 -9.67 0.14 -10.07
C UNK A 241 -9.21 1.51 -10.24
N UNK A 242 -9.58 2.07 -9.48
CA UNK A 242 -9.40 3.40 -9.55
C UNK A 242 -8.15 3.83 -9.30
#